data_d5fa075f5929dbcd722ecf3c0f493d10
#
_entry.id   d5fa075f5929dbcd722ecf3c0f493d10
#
_cell.length_a   1.000
_cell.length_b   1.000
_cell.length_c   1.000
_cell.angle_alpha   90.00
_cell.angle_beta   90.00
_cell.angle_gamma   90.00
#
_symmetry.space_group_name_H-M   'P 1'
#
loop_
_entity.id
_entity.type
_entity.pdbx_description
1 polymer ?
#
loop_
_entity_poly.entity_id
_entity_poly.type
_entity_poly.pdbx_seq_one_letter_code
_entity_poly.pdbx_strand_id
1 'polypeptide(L)'
;MTSSTAAPVALTRHRDAIEAALQVAVGPGDSAIERVARYVMGWEDEHGQPSSSGGKRIRPALALVAAEAVGGNSSDAMPGALAVELVHNFSLVHDEIQDHDAERHHRPTVYALIGEAQAINVGDFLYTRALHALTDGAGDVARRMDALGVLNRAIHRMLEGQWQDLDFEARDDVTVDDYLAMVAGKTGALLGAPMEIGALLAGASAELAAGLGRWGEQVGLAFQAQDDYLGTWGDPNETGKSNTNDILRRKKTLPIIHGLNDPDAGAVIRRAFADPEGPPDLADILRALELSGAAERCREQARWHVEAAAARLSRLAITDEARAELSAVASYLVERNS
;
A
#
# COMPACT_ATOMS: atom_id res chain seq x y z
N MET A 1 9.96 -27.19 1.20
CA MET A 1 10.90 -26.36 2.00
C MET A 1 10.59 -24.93 1.65
N THR A 2 9.65 -24.30 2.34
CA THR A 2 9.27 -22.91 2.15
C THR A 2 10.36 -22.03 2.74
N SER A 3 11.18 -21.46 1.87
CA SER A 3 12.11 -20.40 2.26
C SER A 3 11.30 -19.15 2.55
N SER A 4 10.94 -18.92 3.82
CA SER A 4 10.57 -17.59 4.27
C SER A 4 11.76 -16.68 4.00
N THR A 5 11.75 -15.97 2.87
CA THR A 5 12.80 -15.04 2.52
C THR A 5 12.79 -13.92 3.57
N ALA A 6 13.87 -13.85 4.37
CA ALA A 6 14.02 -12.78 5.35
C ALA A 6 13.95 -11.41 4.65
N ALA A 7 13.31 -10.45 5.31
CA ALA A 7 13.21 -9.10 4.75
C ALA A 7 14.62 -8.54 4.45
N PRO A 8 14.83 -7.91 3.28
CA PRO A 8 16.10 -7.27 2.96
C PRO A 8 16.52 -6.29 4.06
N VAL A 9 17.82 -6.23 4.35
CA VAL A 9 18.38 -5.33 5.37
C VAL A 9 17.98 -3.87 5.10
N ALA A 10 17.86 -3.49 3.82
CA ALA A 10 17.37 -2.19 3.40
C ALA A 10 16.03 -1.79 4.06
N LEU A 11 15.11 -2.73 4.23
CA LEU A 11 13.79 -2.46 4.82
C LEU A 11 13.78 -2.52 6.36
N THR A 12 14.85 -3.02 6.98
CA THR A 12 14.86 -3.26 8.43
C THR A 12 15.91 -2.44 9.18
N ARG A 13 17.00 -2.03 8.54
CA ARG A 13 18.14 -1.34 9.19
C ARG A 13 17.78 -0.04 9.89
N HIS A 14 16.72 0.64 9.45
CA HIS A 14 16.27 1.92 10.02
C HIS A 14 15.02 1.79 10.90
N ARG A 15 14.55 0.59 11.17
CA ARG A 15 13.27 0.35 11.84
C ARG A 15 13.17 1.08 13.18
N ASP A 16 14.17 0.95 14.04
CA ASP A 16 14.15 1.55 15.38
C ASP A 16 14.14 3.08 15.31
N ALA A 17 14.89 3.66 14.38
CA ALA A 17 14.90 5.10 14.15
C ALA A 17 13.56 5.62 13.63
N ILE A 18 12.93 4.89 12.71
CA ILE A 18 11.59 5.20 12.19
C ILE A 18 10.55 5.12 13.31
N GLU A 19 10.55 4.05 14.10
CA GLU A 19 9.59 3.89 15.21
C GLU A 19 9.74 5.00 16.26
N ALA A 20 10.96 5.32 16.68
CA ALA A 20 11.19 6.40 17.63
C ALA A 20 10.73 7.76 17.09
N ALA A 21 10.99 8.05 15.81
CA ALA A 21 10.58 9.30 15.19
C ALA A 21 9.06 9.37 14.99
N LEU A 22 8.38 8.26 14.63
CA LEU A 22 6.93 8.19 14.53
C LEU A 22 6.25 8.41 15.87
N GLN A 23 6.78 7.86 16.98
CA GLN A 23 6.25 8.11 18.33
C GLN A 23 6.27 9.59 18.69
N VAL A 24 7.35 10.28 18.34
CA VAL A 24 7.46 11.74 18.52
C VAL A 24 6.48 12.48 17.60
N ALA A 25 6.36 12.04 16.34
CA ALA A 25 5.49 12.67 15.36
C ALA A 25 4.00 12.55 15.71
N VAL A 26 3.54 11.41 16.22
CA VAL A 26 2.16 11.22 16.70
C VAL A 26 1.92 12.02 17.97
N GLY A 27 2.90 12.08 18.86
CA GLY A 27 2.87 12.84 20.10
C GLY A 27 2.78 11.97 21.34
N PRO A 28 3.45 12.38 22.43
CA PRO A 28 3.45 11.68 23.71
C PRO A 28 2.24 12.05 24.59
N GLY A 29 1.29 12.84 24.05
CA GLY A 29 0.18 13.40 24.83
C GLY A 29 -0.85 12.36 25.27
N ASP A 30 -1.67 12.76 26.25
CA ASP A 30 -2.73 11.92 26.83
C ASP A 30 -4.13 12.26 26.31
N SER A 31 -4.24 13.03 25.25
CA SER A 31 -5.54 13.29 24.62
C SER A 31 -6.15 12.00 24.06
N ALA A 32 -7.47 11.92 24.03
CA ALA A 32 -8.17 10.73 23.55
C ALA A 32 -7.75 10.36 22.12
N ILE A 33 -7.57 11.36 21.24
CA ILE A 33 -7.21 11.14 19.84
C ILE A 33 -5.78 10.62 19.70
N GLU A 34 -4.82 11.10 20.51
CA GLU A 34 -3.44 10.60 20.50
C GLU A 34 -3.35 9.16 20.99
N ARG A 35 -4.12 8.78 22.02
CA ARG A 35 -4.18 7.36 22.45
C ARG A 35 -4.71 6.46 21.33
N VAL A 36 -5.79 6.87 20.65
CA VAL A 36 -6.32 6.07 19.53
C VAL A 36 -5.34 6.06 18.35
N ALA A 37 -4.62 7.15 18.08
CA ALA A 37 -3.57 7.16 17.07
C ALA A 37 -2.43 6.18 17.42
N ARG A 38 -2.03 6.05 18.70
CA ARG A 38 -1.04 5.02 19.13
C ARG A 38 -1.58 3.60 18.94
N TYR A 39 -2.89 3.39 19.13
CA TYR A 39 -3.54 2.13 18.78
C TYR A 39 -3.44 1.85 17.28
N VAL A 40 -3.77 2.81 16.41
CA VAL A 40 -3.62 2.67 14.95
C VAL A 40 -2.19 2.30 14.55
N MET A 41 -1.21 2.96 15.16
CA MET A 41 0.21 2.69 14.91
C MET A 41 0.68 1.33 15.45
N GLY A 42 -0.14 0.63 16.23
CA GLY A 42 0.14 -0.69 16.79
C GLY A 42 1.05 -0.68 18.01
N TRP A 43 1.20 0.43 18.68
CA TRP A 43 1.99 0.57 19.91
C TRP A 43 1.21 0.27 21.18
N GLU A 44 -0.11 0.39 21.12
CA GLU A 44 -1.04 0.07 22.19
C GLU A 44 -2.12 -0.89 21.68
N ASP A 45 -2.68 -1.70 22.58
CA ASP A 45 -3.89 -2.47 22.31
C ASP A 45 -5.16 -1.66 22.61
N GLU A 46 -6.33 -2.25 22.44
CA GLU A 46 -7.64 -1.62 22.69
C GLU A 46 -7.85 -1.21 24.15
N HIS A 47 -7.01 -1.69 25.08
CA HIS A 47 -7.02 -1.36 26.50
C HIS A 47 -5.92 -0.37 26.89
N GLY A 48 -5.14 0.14 25.91
CA GLY A 48 -4.02 1.05 26.14
C GLY A 48 -2.77 0.37 26.70
N GLN A 49 -2.67 -0.96 26.61
CA GLN A 49 -1.49 -1.67 27.03
C GLN A 49 -0.45 -1.72 25.90
N PRO A 50 0.86 -1.71 26.23
CA PRO A 50 1.90 -1.80 25.22
C PRO A 50 1.71 -3.00 24.29
N SER A 51 1.81 -2.76 22.99
CA SER A 51 1.69 -3.75 21.93
C SER A 51 2.82 -3.58 20.91
N SER A 52 3.12 -4.63 20.16
CA SER A 52 4.08 -4.63 19.06
C SER A 52 3.43 -5.07 17.75
N SER A 53 2.14 -4.79 17.60
CA SER A 53 1.35 -5.16 16.40
C SER A 53 1.50 -4.15 15.25
N GLY A 54 2.43 -3.21 15.34
CA GLY A 54 2.72 -2.23 14.29
C GLY A 54 3.17 -2.91 12.98
N GLY A 55 2.84 -2.27 11.86
CA GLY A 55 3.15 -2.75 10.51
C GLY A 55 4.65 -2.89 10.24
N LYS A 56 4.98 -3.39 9.05
CA LYS A 56 6.38 -3.62 8.60
C LYS A 56 7.16 -2.33 8.30
N ARG A 57 6.53 -1.17 8.35
CA ARG A 57 7.11 0.16 8.03
C ARG A 57 7.84 0.21 6.69
N ILE A 58 7.27 -0.43 5.68
CA ILE A 58 7.89 -0.52 4.34
C ILE A 58 8.01 0.86 3.71
N ARG A 59 6.94 1.67 3.72
CA ARG A 59 6.92 2.98 3.07
C ARG A 59 7.95 3.96 3.65
N PRO A 60 8.04 4.14 4.97
CA PRO A 60 9.10 4.99 5.53
C PRO A 60 10.50 4.43 5.26
N ALA A 61 10.71 3.09 5.30
CA ALA A 61 11.99 2.49 4.95
C ALA A 61 12.36 2.79 3.49
N LEU A 62 11.42 2.72 2.55
CA LEU A 62 11.65 3.09 1.15
C LEU A 62 12.13 4.53 0.97
N ALA A 63 11.60 5.49 1.75
CA ALA A 63 12.07 6.87 1.69
C ALA A 63 13.54 7.01 2.12
N LEU A 64 13.93 6.31 3.20
CA LEU A 64 15.30 6.33 3.68
C LEU A 64 16.26 5.63 2.72
N VAL A 65 15.85 4.48 2.16
CA VAL A 65 16.61 3.75 1.13
C VAL A 65 16.78 4.59 -0.14
N ALA A 66 15.75 5.34 -0.55
CA ALA A 66 15.86 6.23 -1.71
C ALA A 66 16.88 7.36 -1.47
N ALA A 67 16.93 7.92 -0.26
CA ALA A 67 17.95 8.91 0.09
C ALA A 67 19.38 8.36 -0.02
N GLU A 68 19.59 7.14 0.49
CA GLU A 68 20.88 6.45 0.38
C GLU A 68 21.24 6.08 -1.06
N ALA A 69 20.26 5.65 -1.85
CA ALA A 69 20.45 5.28 -3.25
C ALA A 69 20.96 6.44 -4.13
N VAL A 70 20.67 7.69 -3.74
CA VAL A 70 21.17 8.88 -4.44
C VAL A 70 22.45 9.45 -3.80
N GLY A 71 23.05 8.76 -2.83
CA GLY A 71 24.28 9.16 -2.14
C GLY A 71 24.09 10.19 -1.04
N GLY A 72 22.87 10.43 -0.57
CA GLY A 72 22.56 11.33 0.55
C GLY A 72 22.46 10.62 1.89
N ASN A 73 22.12 11.37 2.94
CA ASN A 73 21.93 10.80 4.27
C ASN A 73 20.46 10.38 4.45
N SER A 74 20.23 9.17 4.95
CA SER A 74 18.88 8.68 5.26
C SER A 74 18.16 9.59 6.30
N SER A 75 18.89 10.20 7.24
CA SER A 75 18.32 11.13 8.21
C SER A 75 17.63 12.35 7.58
N ASP A 76 18.11 12.81 6.42
CA ASP A 76 17.51 13.95 5.72
C ASP A 76 16.11 13.61 5.17
N ALA A 77 15.86 12.33 4.90
CA ALA A 77 14.59 11.83 4.41
C ALA A 77 13.56 11.51 5.52
N MET A 78 13.97 11.57 6.80
CA MET A 78 13.08 11.21 7.92
C MET A 78 11.76 11.99 7.93
N PRO A 79 11.70 13.31 7.71
CA PRO A 79 10.42 14.04 7.65
C PRO A 79 9.46 13.46 6.60
N GLY A 80 9.98 13.08 5.43
CA GLY A 80 9.22 12.46 4.36
C GLY A 80 8.78 11.04 4.71
N ALA A 81 9.66 10.26 5.35
CA ALA A 81 9.36 8.91 5.82
C ALA A 81 8.20 8.91 6.81
N LEU A 82 8.19 9.85 7.76
CA LEU A 82 7.10 10.02 8.72
C LEU A 82 5.80 10.40 8.00
N ALA A 83 5.87 11.36 7.09
CA ALA A 83 4.71 11.87 6.37
C ALA A 83 4.00 10.76 5.56
N VAL A 84 4.75 9.94 4.82
CA VAL A 84 4.14 8.86 4.01
C VAL A 84 3.54 7.75 4.86
N GLU A 85 4.13 7.42 6.02
CA GLU A 85 3.58 6.41 6.92
C GLU A 85 2.30 6.90 7.61
N LEU A 86 2.27 8.17 8.03
CA LEU A 86 1.08 8.77 8.63
C LEU A 86 -0.07 8.89 7.62
N VAL A 87 0.23 9.27 6.36
CA VAL A 87 -0.77 9.25 5.27
C VAL A 87 -1.29 7.84 5.02
N HIS A 88 -0.41 6.86 5.02
CA HIS A 88 -0.86 5.47 4.85
C HIS A 88 -1.80 5.03 5.95
N ASN A 89 -1.48 5.31 7.22
CA ASN A 89 -2.36 4.94 8.33
C ASN A 89 -3.66 5.75 8.35
N PHE A 90 -3.63 7.03 7.95
CA PHE A 90 -4.84 7.82 7.69
C PHE A 90 -5.76 7.13 6.68
N SER A 91 -5.21 6.70 5.52
CA SER A 91 -6.01 6.06 4.48
C SER A 91 -6.60 4.73 4.96
N LEU A 92 -5.86 3.95 5.76
CA LEU A 92 -6.37 2.70 6.33
C LEU A 92 -7.56 2.92 7.26
N VAL A 93 -7.51 3.94 8.13
CA VAL A 93 -8.61 4.27 9.05
C VAL A 93 -9.86 4.68 8.28
N HIS A 94 -9.73 5.44 7.19
CA HIS A 94 -10.86 5.84 6.37
C HIS A 94 -11.39 4.69 5.49
N ASP A 95 -10.51 3.86 4.92
CA ASP A 95 -10.90 2.65 4.19
C ASP A 95 -11.75 1.71 5.06
N GLU A 96 -11.35 1.51 6.34
CA GLU A 96 -12.09 0.67 7.29
C GLU A 96 -13.53 1.15 7.53
N ILE A 97 -13.76 2.46 7.50
CA ILE A 97 -15.12 3.03 7.58
C ILE A 97 -15.90 2.76 6.30
N GLN A 98 -15.28 3.01 5.14
CA GLN A 98 -15.91 2.88 3.83
C GLN A 98 -16.25 1.41 3.50
N ASP A 99 -15.36 0.49 3.90
CA ASP A 99 -15.53 -0.95 3.70
C ASP A 99 -16.39 -1.62 4.79
N HIS A 100 -16.79 -0.88 5.85
CA HIS A 100 -17.46 -1.40 7.04
C HIS A 100 -16.70 -2.56 7.71
N ASP A 101 -15.38 -2.50 7.72
CA ASP A 101 -14.50 -3.55 8.26
C ASP A 101 -14.47 -3.52 9.79
N ALA A 102 -15.07 -4.51 10.45
CA ALA A 102 -15.06 -4.59 11.91
C ALA A 102 -13.67 -4.99 12.47
N GLU A 103 -12.87 -5.72 11.70
CA GLU A 103 -11.56 -6.22 12.12
C GLU A 103 -10.51 -6.07 11.01
N ARG A 104 -9.25 -5.79 11.41
CA ARG A 104 -8.08 -5.79 10.54
C ARG A 104 -6.90 -6.44 11.25
N HIS A 105 -6.25 -7.41 10.62
CA HIS A 105 -5.15 -8.18 11.23
C HIS A 105 -5.50 -8.74 12.62
N HIS A 106 -6.69 -9.30 12.76
CA HIS A 106 -7.25 -9.85 14.02
C HIS A 106 -7.36 -8.84 15.17
N ARG A 107 -7.48 -7.57 14.83
CA ARG A 107 -7.72 -6.47 15.79
C ARG A 107 -8.98 -5.71 15.36
N PRO A 108 -9.81 -5.26 16.31
CA PRO A 108 -10.93 -4.37 15.99
C PRO A 108 -10.44 -3.12 15.27
N THR A 109 -11.17 -2.66 14.27
CA THR A 109 -10.88 -1.38 13.61
C THR A 109 -11.25 -0.20 14.52
N VAL A 110 -10.68 0.98 14.22
CA VAL A 110 -11.03 2.20 14.98
C VAL A 110 -12.52 2.48 14.89
N TYR A 111 -13.08 2.32 13.71
CA TYR A 111 -14.52 2.46 13.46
C TYR A 111 -15.37 1.52 14.36
N ALA A 112 -14.96 0.26 14.51
CA ALA A 112 -15.66 -0.70 15.37
C ALA A 112 -15.52 -0.39 16.86
N LEU A 113 -14.39 0.18 17.29
CA LEU A 113 -14.12 0.51 18.69
C LEU A 113 -14.82 1.77 19.17
N ILE A 114 -14.81 2.85 18.39
CA ILE A 114 -15.24 4.19 18.86
C ILE A 114 -16.25 4.87 17.92
N GLY A 115 -16.72 4.16 16.90
CA GLY A 115 -17.71 4.64 15.94
C GLY A 115 -17.13 5.49 14.82
N GLU A 116 -17.93 5.64 13.75
CA GLU A 116 -17.57 6.29 12.50
C GLU A 116 -17.08 7.73 12.68
N ALA A 117 -17.83 8.55 13.42
CA ALA A 117 -17.51 9.97 13.57
C ALA A 117 -16.14 10.21 14.22
N GLN A 118 -15.75 9.39 15.19
CA GLN A 118 -14.45 9.53 15.83
C GLN A 118 -13.34 8.90 14.98
N ALA A 119 -13.61 7.85 14.22
CA ALA A 119 -12.66 7.27 13.29
C ALA A 119 -12.27 8.27 12.19
N ILE A 120 -13.23 9.05 11.67
CA ILE A 120 -12.93 10.17 10.74
C ILE A 120 -11.97 11.16 11.39
N ASN A 121 -12.23 11.60 12.63
CA ASN A 121 -11.35 12.53 13.34
C ASN A 121 -9.93 11.97 13.54
N VAL A 122 -9.79 10.67 13.81
CA VAL A 122 -8.48 10.00 13.95
C VAL A 122 -7.73 9.97 12.63
N GLY A 123 -8.40 9.66 11.52
CA GLY A 123 -7.81 9.75 10.19
C GLY A 123 -7.31 11.16 9.88
N ASP A 124 -8.15 12.17 10.06
CA ASP A 124 -7.80 13.58 9.85
C ASP A 124 -6.66 14.05 10.77
N PHE A 125 -6.60 13.56 11.99
CA PHE A 125 -5.48 13.81 12.90
C PHE A 125 -4.16 13.25 12.32
N LEU A 126 -4.14 12.00 11.88
CA LEU A 126 -2.95 11.40 11.26
C LEU A 126 -2.54 12.15 9.99
N TYR A 127 -3.49 12.56 9.16
CA TYR A 127 -3.25 13.38 7.98
C TYR A 127 -2.60 14.73 8.34
N THR A 128 -3.12 15.44 9.34
CA THR A 128 -2.52 16.71 9.78
C THR A 128 -1.13 16.52 10.37
N ARG A 129 -0.87 15.43 11.11
CA ARG A 129 0.48 15.06 11.59
C ARG A 129 1.45 14.77 10.46
N ALA A 130 0.97 14.16 9.36
CA ALA A 130 1.78 13.95 8.16
C ALA A 130 2.25 15.27 7.53
N LEU A 131 1.35 16.25 7.39
CA LEU A 131 1.70 17.57 6.89
C LEU A 131 2.71 18.28 7.81
N HIS A 132 2.50 18.19 9.13
CA HIS A 132 3.42 18.74 10.15
C HIS A 132 4.84 18.18 10.01
N ALA A 133 4.98 16.90 9.74
CA ALA A 133 6.30 16.26 9.57
C ALA A 133 7.13 16.93 8.46
N LEU A 134 6.49 17.41 7.39
CA LEU A 134 7.18 18.12 6.29
C LEU A 134 7.23 19.62 6.50
N THR A 135 6.24 20.27 7.11
CA THR A 135 6.26 21.72 7.31
C THR A 135 7.24 22.15 8.41
N ASP A 136 7.27 21.40 9.52
CA ASP A 136 8.07 21.73 10.71
C ASP A 136 9.28 20.81 10.90
N GLY A 137 9.50 19.87 9.97
CA GLY A 137 10.60 18.91 10.02
C GLY A 137 11.98 19.57 9.91
N ALA A 138 13.03 18.81 10.23
CA ALA A 138 14.41 19.23 10.04
C ALA A 138 14.82 19.28 8.56
N GLY A 139 15.90 19.96 8.25
CA GLY A 139 16.50 20.02 6.92
C GLY A 139 16.09 21.23 6.08
N ASP A 140 16.44 21.19 4.80
CA ASP A 140 16.23 22.30 3.85
C ASP A 140 14.74 22.53 3.58
N VAL A 141 14.29 23.78 3.79
CA VAL A 141 12.87 24.16 3.65
C VAL A 141 12.39 24.02 2.21
N ALA A 142 13.21 24.39 1.21
CA ALA A 142 12.79 24.31 -0.19
C ALA A 142 12.56 22.85 -0.59
N ARG A 143 13.48 21.93 -0.23
CA ARG A 143 13.33 20.50 -0.48
C ARG A 143 12.10 19.90 0.23
N ARG A 144 11.80 20.36 1.46
CA ARG A 144 10.60 19.93 2.17
C ARG A 144 9.31 20.41 1.49
N MET A 145 9.32 21.62 0.91
CA MET A 145 8.19 22.10 0.12
C MET A 145 8.01 21.32 -1.18
N ASP A 146 9.09 20.95 -1.87
CA ASP A 146 9.02 20.08 -3.04
C ASP A 146 8.48 18.68 -2.65
N ALA A 147 8.97 18.11 -1.55
CA ALA A 147 8.50 16.84 -1.00
C ALA A 147 7.01 16.89 -0.61
N LEU A 148 6.55 18.00 -0.01
CA LEU A 148 5.13 18.24 0.28
C LEU A 148 4.29 18.28 -1.00
N GLY A 149 4.81 18.87 -2.07
CA GLY A 149 4.17 18.85 -3.38
C GLY A 149 4.00 17.44 -3.92
N VAL A 150 5.03 16.58 -3.78
CA VAL A 150 4.95 15.15 -4.16
C VAL A 150 3.92 14.43 -3.31
N LEU A 151 3.94 14.62 -1.98
CA LEU A 151 2.99 14.00 -1.06
C LEU A 151 1.55 14.35 -1.41
N ASN A 152 1.26 15.63 -1.66
CA ASN A 152 -0.08 16.08 -2.04
C ASN A 152 -0.56 15.45 -3.35
N ARG A 153 0.30 15.35 -4.37
CA ARG A 153 -0.03 14.64 -5.62
C ARG A 153 -0.34 13.16 -5.37
N ALA A 154 0.44 12.51 -4.51
CA ALA A 154 0.23 11.10 -4.18
C ALA A 154 -1.09 10.88 -3.42
N ILE A 155 -1.41 11.76 -2.47
CA ILE A 155 -2.69 11.71 -1.73
C ILE A 155 -3.86 11.93 -2.69
N HIS A 156 -3.79 12.93 -3.57
CA HIS A 156 -4.82 13.18 -4.57
C HIS A 156 -5.08 11.93 -5.43
N ARG A 157 -4.01 11.34 -5.99
CA ARG A 157 -4.11 10.11 -6.79
C ARG A 157 -4.66 8.92 -5.98
N MET A 158 -4.26 8.80 -4.71
CA MET A 158 -4.77 7.75 -3.82
C MET A 158 -6.27 7.91 -3.59
N LEU A 159 -6.75 9.13 -3.35
CA LEU A 159 -8.17 9.41 -3.16
C LEU A 159 -8.99 9.17 -4.43
N GLU A 160 -8.46 9.53 -5.61
CA GLU A 160 -9.09 9.19 -6.90
C GLU A 160 -9.16 7.67 -7.12
N GLY A 161 -8.07 6.95 -6.78
CA GLY A 161 -8.04 5.49 -6.85
C GLY A 161 -9.03 4.85 -5.89
N GLN A 162 -9.15 5.34 -4.67
CA GLN A 162 -10.14 4.87 -3.70
C GLN A 162 -11.58 5.14 -4.14
N TRP A 163 -11.83 6.31 -4.73
CA TRP A 163 -13.14 6.62 -5.32
C TRP A 163 -13.50 5.62 -6.43
N GLN A 164 -12.53 5.32 -7.31
CA GLN A 164 -12.74 4.35 -8.39
C GLN A 164 -12.97 2.93 -7.85
N ASP A 165 -12.23 2.52 -6.82
CA ASP A 165 -12.39 1.19 -6.19
C ASP A 165 -13.82 0.99 -5.68
N LEU A 166 -14.39 1.97 -4.99
CA LEU A 166 -15.78 1.97 -4.54
C LEU A 166 -16.79 2.04 -5.71
N ASP A 167 -16.53 2.87 -6.72
CA ASP A 167 -17.40 2.98 -7.91
C ASP A 167 -17.46 1.64 -8.69
N PHE A 168 -16.35 0.92 -8.75
CA PHE A 168 -16.27 -0.37 -9.44
C PHE A 168 -17.14 -1.46 -8.80
N GLU A 169 -17.45 -1.37 -7.51
CA GLU A 169 -18.32 -2.36 -6.85
C GLU A 169 -19.69 -2.48 -7.55
N ALA A 170 -20.22 -1.34 -8.02
CA ALA A 170 -21.52 -1.27 -8.69
C ALA A 170 -21.46 -1.51 -10.22
N ARG A 171 -20.26 -1.73 -10.80
CA ARG A 171 -20.04 -1.82 -12.24
C ARG A 171 -19.61 -3.22 -12.67
N ASP A 172 -20.09 -3.64 -13.87
CA ASP A 172 -19.70 -4.91 -14.49
C ASP A 172 -18.94 -4.74 -15.81
N ASP A 173 -18.68 -3.47 -16.20
CA ASP A 173 -17.99 -3.08 -17.43
C ASP A 173 -16.54 -2.63 -17.20
N VAL A 174 -16.00 -2.84 -15.99
CA VAL A 174 -14.64 -2.46 -15.60
C VAL A 174 -13.62 -3.23 -16.45
N THR A 175 -12.76 -2.50 -17.13
CA THR A 175 -11.66 -3.06 -17.93
C THR A 175 -10.42 -3.29 -17.09
N VAL A 176 -9.47 -4.08 -17.60
CA VAL A 176 -8.14 -4.25 -16.97
C VAL A 176 -7.39 -2.91 -16.89
N ASP A 177 -7.52 -2.06 -17.92
CA ASP A 177 -6.89 -0.73 -17.92
C ASP A 177 -7.49 0.19 -16.85
N ASP A 178 -8.81 0.17 -16.64
CA ASP A 178 -9.48 0.90 -15.57
C ASP A 178 -8.97 0.44 -14.19
N TYR A 179 -8.88 -0.88 -14.00
CA TYR A 179 -8.34 -1.46 -12.77
C TYR A 179 -6.88 -1.03 -12.52
N LEU A 180 -6.02 -1.10 -13.54
CA LEU A 180 -4.62 -0.70 -13.40
C LEU A 180 -4.47 0.79 -13.10
N ALA A 181 -5.33 1.65 -13.67
CA ALA A 181 -5.36 3.07 -13.35
C ALA A 181 -5.77 3.31 -11.88
N MET A 182 -6.81 2.61 -11.41
CA MET A 182 -7.24 2.63 -10.00
C MET A 182 -6.11 2.18 -9.06
N VAL A 183 -5.45 1.05 -9.34
CA VAL A 183 -4.34 0.53 -8.52
C VAL A 183 -3.13 1.47 -8.55
N ALA A 184 -2.81 2.07 -9.70
CA ALA A 184 -1.74 3.07 -9.80
C ALA A 184 -2.00 4.27 -8.88
N GLY A 185 -3.27 4.68 -8.72
CA GLY A 185 -3.69 5.69 -7.75
C GLY A 185 -3.65 5.17 -6.32
N LYS A 186 -4.49 4.20 -5.99
CA LYS A 186 -4.72 3.70 -4.61
C LYS A 186 -3.45 3.13 -3.97
N THR A 187 -2.72 2.28 -4.68
CA THR A 187 -1.55 1.54 -4.15
C THR A 187 -0.23 2.09 -4.68
N GLY A 188 -0.12 2.28 -6.00
CA GLY A 188 1.11 2.68 -6.67
C GLY A 188 1.63 4.04 -6.21
N ALA A 189 0.76 5.03 -6.10
CA ALA A 189 1.14 6.37 -5.68
C ALA A 189 1.80 6.40 -4.30
N LEU A 190 1.31 5.61 -3.34
CA LEU A 190 1.88 5.52 -1.99
C LEU A 190 3.09 4.59 -1.85
N LEU A 191 3.52 3.91 -2.93
CA LEU A 191 4.82 3.23 -3.01
C LEU A 191 5.83 4.05 -3.84
N GLY A 192 5.36 4.83 -4.78
CA GLY A 192 6.20 5.78 -5.53
C GLY A 192 6.59 7.02 -4.73
N ALA A 193 5.65 7.62 -4.01
CA ALA A 193 5.90 8.85 -3.26
C ALA A 193 7.08 8.77 -2.27
N PRO A 194 7.23 7.74 -1.41
CA PRO A 194 8.38 7.64 -0.53
C PRO A 194 9.72 7.63 -1.29
N MET A 195 9.79 6.99 -2.44
CA MET A 195 11.00 6.95 -3.25
C MET A 195 11.36 8.33 -3.83
N GLU A 196 10.37 9.05 -4.35
CA GLU A 196 10.57 10.42 -4.88
C GLU A 196 10.89 11.40 -3.76
N ILE A 197 10.15 11.38 -2.66
CA ILE A 197 10.32 12.25 -1.49
C ILE A 197 11.70 12.04 -0.85
N GLY A 198 12.09 10.80 -0.60
CA GLY A 198 13.36 10.47 0.02
C GLY A 198 14.55 10.97 -0.81
N ALA A 199 14.51 10.78 -2.12
CA ALA A 199 15.53 11.27 -3.04
C ALA A 199 15.59 12.80 -3.08
N LEU A 200 14.45 13.51 -3.13
CA LEU A 200 14.39 14.98 -3.10
C LEU A 200 14.98 15.55 -1.81
N LEU A 201 14.59 15.01 -0.67
CA LEU A 201 15.09 15.47 0.63
C LEU A 201 16.61 15.26 0.77
N ALA A 202 17.13 14.18 0.17
CA ALA A 202 18.57 13.90 0.11
C ALA A 202 19.32 14.74 -0.94
N GLY A 203 18.64 15.55 -1.73
CA GLY A 203 19.24 16.50 -2.67
C GLY A 203 19.44 16.00 -4.09
N ALA A 204 18.77 14.92 -4.48
CA ALA A 204 18.74 14.48 -5.87
C ALA A 204 18.08 15.53 -6.78
N SER A 205 18.41 15.47 -8.08
CA SER A 205 17.68 16.24 -9.07
C SER A 205 16.22 15.80 -9.15
N ALA A 206 15.31 16.69 -9.52
CA ALA A 206 13.90 16.37 -9.70
C ALA A 206 13.67 15.22 -10.70
N GLU A 207 14.51 15.13 -11.74
CA GLU A 207 14.42 14.05 -12.73
C GLU A 207 14.77 12.68 -12.13
N LEU A 208 15.86 12.58 -11.35
CA LEU A 208 16.27 11.34 -10.69
C LEU A 208 15.25 10.93 -9.63
N ALA A 209 14.78 11.87 -8.82
CA ALA A 209 13.77 11.62 -7.80
C ALA A 209 12.46 11.11 -8.41
N ALA A 210 11.94 11.79 -9.44
CA ALA A 210 10.77 11.34 -10.18
C ALA A 210 10.99 9.97 -10.87
N GLY A 211 12.22 9.68 -11.29
CA GLY A 211 12.60 8.37 -11.82
C GLY A 211 12.44 7.25 -10.78
N LEU A 212 12.90 7.48 -9.55
CA LEU A 212 12.72 6.57 -8.41
C LEU A 212 11.24 6.44 -8.02
N GLY A 213 10.49 7.55 -8.03
CA GLY A 213 9.04 7.53 -7.81
C GLY A 213 8.31 6.62 -8.81
N ARG A 214 8.59 6.76 -10.10
CA ARG A 214 8.03 5.90 -11.16
C ARG A 214 8.44 4.43 -11.02
N TRP A 215 9.65 4.15 -10.51
CA TRP A 215 10.06 2.80 -10.17
C TRP A 215 9.21 2.22 -9.04
N GLY A 216 9.05 2.96 -7.93
CA GLY A 216 8.24 2.54 -6.79
C GLY A 216 6.77 2.31 -7.16
N GLU A 217 6.21 3.12 -8.07
CA GLU A 217 4.85 2.92 -8.60
C GLU A 217 4.72 1.59 -9.36
N GLN A 218 5.71 1.22 -10.20
CA GLN A 218 5.70 -0.07 -10.89
C GLN A 218 5.80 -1.26 -9.93
N VAL A 219 6.62 -1.14 -8.89
CA VAL A 219 6.67 -2.14 -7.82
C VAL A 219 5.31 -2.26 -7.11
N GLY A 220 4.62 -1.13 -6.90
CA GLY A 220 3.27 -1.11 -6.32
C GLY A 220 2.23 -1.83 -7.15
N LEU A 221 2.26 -1.66 -8.47
CA LEU A 221 1.39 -2.37 -9.41
C LEU A 221 1.67 -3.87 -9.42
N ALA A 222 2.95 -4.27 -9.45
CA ALA A 222 3.34 -5.68 -9.36
C ALA A 222 2.87 -6.31 -8.04
N PHE A 223 3.09 -5.58 -6.94
CA PHE A 223 2.66 -6.01 -5.60
C PHE A 223 1.16 -6.26 -5.52
N GLN A 224 0.33 -5.32 -6.04
CA GLN A 224 -1.12 -5.48 -6.00
C GLN A 224 -1.61 -6.62 -6.89
N ALA A 225 -1.06 -6.76 -8.11
CA ALA A 225 -1.41 -7.87 -8.99
C ALA A 225 -1.11 -9.24 -8.35
N GLN A 226 0.00 -9.33 -7.60
CA GLN A 226 0.36 -10.53 -6.85
C GLN A 226 -0.53 -10.72 -5.63
N ASP A 227 -0.85 -9.66 -4.87
CA ASP A 227 -1.76 -9.74 -3.71
C ASP A 227 -3.16 -10.23 -4.13
N ASP A 228 -3.70 -9.72 -5.23
CA ASP A 228 -4.97 -10.14 -5.80
C ASP A 228 -4.96 -11.60 -6.27
N TYR A 229 -3.85 -12.03 -6.91
CA TYR A 229 -3.67 -13.43 -7.27
C TYR A 229 -3.70 -14.34 -6.03
N LEU A 230 -2.95 -13.98 -4.99
CA LEU A 230 -2.88 -14.75 -3.75
C LEU A 230 -4.19 -14.69 -2.95
N GLY A 231 -4.91 -13.58 -3.01
CA GLY A 231 -6.24 -13.41 -2.43
C GLY A 231 -7.29 -14.36 -3.02
N THR A 232 -7.01 -14.96 -4.18
CA THR A 232 -7.90 -15.93 -4.84
C THR A 232 -7.35 -17.36 -4.80
N TRP A 233 -6.04 -17.56 -5.03
CA TRP A 233 -5.41 -18.89 -5.18
C TRP A 233 -4.29 -19.18 -4.18
N GLY A 234 -3.96 -18.24 -3.29
CA GLY A 234 -2.93 -18.45 -2.26
C GLY A 234 -3.35 -19.49 -1.21
N ASP A 235 -2.37 -20.12 -0.55
CA ASP A 235 -2.63 -20.98 0.59
C ASP A 235 -2.99 -20.12 1.83
N PRO A 236 -4.17 -20.26 2.43
CA PRO A 236 -4.56 -19.50 3.63
C PRO A 236 -3.59 -19.68 4.80
N ASN A 237 -2.90 -20.83 4.88
CA ASN A 237 -1.91 -21.08 5.94
C ASN A 237 -0.62 -20.26 5.73
N GLU A 238 -0.32 -19.89 4.50
CA GLU A 238 0.86 -19.07 4.16
C GLU A 238 0.53 -17.58 4.13
N THR A 239 -0.63 -17.23 3.55
CA THR A 239 -1.06 -15.83 3.40
C THR A 239 -1.64 -15.24 4.68
N GLY A 240 -2.13 -16.08 5.61
CA GLY A 240 -2.81 -15.65 6.84
C GLY A 240 -4.18 -14.99 6.59
N LYS A 241 -4.69 -15.03 5.37
CA LYS A 241 -5.99 -14.47 4.97
C LYS A 241 -6.86 -15.57 4.34
N SER A 242 -8.18 -15.46 4.48
CA SER A 242 -9.10 -16.27 3.66
C SER A 242 -8.95 -15.85 2.19
N ASN A 243 -8.69 -16.82 1.33
CA ASN A 243 -8.55 -16.62 -0.12
C ASN A 243 -9.89 -16.38 -0.86
N THR A 244 -10.95 -16.08 -0.15
CA THR A 244 -12.30 -15.94 -0.74
C THR A 244 -13.05 -14.72 -0.27
N ASN A 245 -12.51 -13.98 0.72
CA ASN A 245 -13.21 -12.82 1.30
C ASN A 245 -13.51 -11.75 0.25
N ASP A 246 -12.60 -11.46 -0.67
CA ASP A 246 -12.80 -10.44 -1.70
C ASP A 246 -13.92 -10.86 -2.68
N ILE A 247 -14.02 -12.16 -3.00
CA ILE A 247 -15.10 -12.70 -3.83
C ILE A 247 -16.45 -12.61 -3.09
N LEU A 248 -16.47 -12.97 -1.81
CA LEU A 248 -17.68 -12.89 -0.99
C LEU A 248 -18.18 -11.45 -0.84
N ARG A 249 -17.27 -10.48 -0.83
CA ARG A 249 -17.56 -9.05 -0.84
C ARG A 249 -17.81 -8.47 -2.22
N ARG A 250 -17.75 -9.29 -3.28
CA ARG A 250 -17.90 -8.88 -4.69
C ARG A 250 -16.90 -7.82 -5.15
N LYS A 251 -15.72 -7.73 -4.51
CA LYS A 251 -14.66 -6.79 -4.91
C LYS A 251 -14.21 -7.07 -6.34
N LYS A 252 -14.01 -6.02 -7.11
CA LYS A 252 -13.52 -6.10 -8.49
C LYS A 252 -11.99 -6.21 -8.52
N THR A 253 -11.47 -7.32 -7.95
CA THR A 253 -10.04 -7.66 -7.99
C THR A 253 -9.60 -8.04 -9.39
N LEU A 254 -8.31 -8.05 -9.66
CA LEU A 254 -7.77 -8.40 -10.98
C LEU A 254 -8.27 -9.76 -11.52
N PRO A 255 -8.32 -10.86 -10.72
CA PRO A 255 -8.94 -12.11 -11.13
C PRO A 255 -10.40 -11.94 -11.59
N ILE A 256 -11.20 -11.25 -10.80
CA ILE A 256 -12.63 -11.02 -11.10
C ILE A 256 -12.79 -10.21 -12.39
N ILE A 257 -11.98 -9.18 -12.59
CA ILE A 257 -12.02 -8.36 -13.82
C ILE A 257 -11.61 -9.18 -15.05
N HIS A 258 -10.56 -9.99 -14.94
CA HIS A 258 -10.21 -10.92 -16.01
C HIS A 258 -11.35 -11.90 -16.33
N GLY A 259 -12.03 -12.43 -15.30
CA GLY A 259 -13.19 -13.29 -15.48
C GLY A 259 -14.37 -12.56 -16.11
N LEU A 260 -14.70 -11.35 -15.64
CA LEU A 260 -15.80 -10.55 -16.19
C LEU A 260 -15.60 -10.15 -17.66
N ASN A 261 -14.34 -9.96 -18.09
CA ASN A 261 -13.99 -9.65 -19.47
C ASN A 261 -13.89 -10.90 -20.39
N ASP A 262 -14.02 -12.11 -19.83
CA ASP A 262 -14.15 -13.34 -20.58
C ASP A 262 -15.64 -13.60 -20.86
N PRO A 263 -16.05 -13.97 -22.11
CA PRO A 263 -17.46 -14.15 -22.46
C PRO A 263 -18.20 -15.18 -21.62
N ASP A 264 -17.58 -16.34 -21.39
CA ASP A 264 -18.20 -17.47 -20.69
C ASP A 264 -18.14 -17.30 -19.17
N ALA A 265 -16.96 -17.00 -18.63
CA ALA A 265 -16.76 -16.75 -17.20
C ALA A 265 -17.53 -15.52 -16.73
N GLY A 266 -17.56 -14.45 -17.52
CA GLY A 266 -18.29 -13.22 -17.19
C GLY A 266 -19.80 -13.44 -17.05
N ALA A 267 -20.39 -14.33 -17.84
CA ALA A 267 -21.80 -14.70 -17.68
C ALA A 267 -22.07 -15.42 -16.35
N VAL A 268 -21.15 -16.27 -15.90
CA VAL A 268 -21.23 -16.98 -14.61
C VAL A 268 -21.07 -16.00 -13.45
N ILE A 269 -20.03 -15.17 -13.49
CA ILE A 269 -19.70 -14.21 -12.41
C ILE A 269 -20.83 -13.19 -12.23
N ARG A 270 -21.33 -12.58 -13.34
CA ARG A 270 -22.46 -11.63 -13.27
C ARG A 270 -23.70 -12.27 -12.66
N ARG A 271 -24.00 -13.53 -13.01
CA ARG A 271 -25.13 -14.26 -12.42
C ARG A 271 -24.93 -14.51 -10.93
N ALA A 272 -23.72 -14.90 -10.52
CA ALA A 272 -23.39 -15.15 -9.11
C ALA A 272 -23.43 -13.88 -8.26
N PHE A 273 -23.17 -12.71 -8.88
CA PHE A 273 -23.22 -11.40 -8.20
C PHE A 273 -24.59 -10.69 -8.31
N ALA A 274 -25.56 -11.26 -9.05
CA ALA A 274 -26.84 -10.61 -9.31
C ALA A 274 -27.74 -10.46 -8.09
N ASP A 275 -27.63 -11.35 -7.08
CA ASP A 275 -28.36 -11.22 -5.82
C ASP A 275 -27.50 -10.51 -4.77
N PRO A 276 -27.74 -9.23 -4.47
CA PRO A 276 -26.92 -8.46 -3.54
C PRO A 276 -27.03 -8.93 -2.09
N GLU A 277 -28.13 -9.58 -1.71
CA GLU A 277 -28.43 -10.01 -0.34
C GLU A 277 -27.92 -11.42 -0.02
N GLY A 278 -27.82 -12.28 -1.04
CA GLY A 278 -27.37 -13.67 -0.90
C GLY A 278 -25.84 -13.80 -1.04
N PRO A 279 -25.21 -14.79 -0.40
CA PRO A 279 -23.80 -15.07 -0.65
C PRO A 279 -23.59 -15.53 -2.09
N PRO A 280 -22.56 -15.04 -2.81
CA PRO A 280 -22.28 -15.50 -4.16
C PRO A 280 -21.86 -16.98 -4.16
N ASP A 281 -22.21 -17.71 -5.23
CA ASP A 281 -21.76 -19.10 -5.41
C ASP A 281 -20.25 -19.09 -5.71
N LEU A 282 -19.47 -19.29 -4.66
CA LEU A 282 -18.01 -19.27 -4.68
C LEU A 282 -17.42 -20.36 -5.58
N ALA A 283 -18.02 -21.57 -5.56
CA ALA A 283 -17.50 -22.71 -6.34
C ALA A 283 -17.64 -22.46 -7.84
N ASP A 284 -18.79 -21.93 -8.27
CA ASP A 284 -19.02 -21.56 -9.66
C ASP A 284 -18.09 -20.43 -10.12
N ILE A 285 -17.87 -19.40 -9.28
CA ILE A 285 -16.95 -18.30 -9.60
C ILE A 285 -15.52 -18.81 -9.74
N LEU A 286 -15.00 -19.56 -8.78
CA LEU A 286 -13.63 -20.10 -8.83
C LEU A 286 -13.43 -20.98 -10.07
N ARG A 287 -14.39 -21.83 -10.37
CA ARG A 287 -14.35 -22.66 -11.59
C ARG A 287 -14.34 -21.83 -12.87
N ALA A 288 -15.15 -20.77 -12.93
CA ALA A 288 -15.18 -19.86 -14.08
C ALA A 288 -13.84 -19.13 -14.25
N LEU A 289 -13.22 -18.66 -13.14
CA LEU A 289 -11.90 -18.03 -13.14
C LEU A 289 -10.80 -18.99 -13.61
N GLU A 290 -10.84 -20.25 -13.20
CA GLU A 290 -9.90 -21.28 -13.68
C GLU A 290 -10.03 -21.51 -15.19
N LEU A 291 -11.24 -21.73 -15.68
CA LEU A 291 -11.51 -22.01 -17.09
C LEU A 291 -11.17 -20.82 -18.00
N SER A 292 -11.32 -19.58 -17.51
CA SER A 292 -10.95 -18.38 -18.26
C SER A 292 -9.45 -18.13 -18.34
N GLY A 293 -8.61 -18.83 -17.56
CA GLY A 293 -7.18 -18.59 -17.47
C GLY A 293 -6.82 -17.30 -16.72
N ALA A 294 -7.71 -16.76 -15.88
CA ALA A 294 -7.50 -15.54 -15.11
C ALA A 294 -6.24 -15.61 -14.23
N ALA A 295 -5.96 -16.79 -13.65
CA ALA A 295 -4.77 -17.02 -12.83
C ALA A 295 -3.46 -16.71 -13.56
N GLU A 296 -3.30 -17.21 -14.80
CA GLU A 296 -2.08 -16.96 -15.58
C GLU A 296 -2.00 -15.51 -16.03
N ARG A 297 -3.11 -14.89 -16.42
CA ARG A 297 -3.15 -13.46 -16.77
C ARG A 297 -2.74 -12.56 -15.59
N CYS A 298 -3.15 -12.88 -14.37
CA CYS A 298 -2.71 -12.14 -13.18
C CYS A 298 -1.19 -12.26 -12.96
N ARG A 299 -0.63 -13.48 -13.11
CA ARG A 299 0.82 -13.69 -13.00
C ARG A 299 1.60 -12.98 -14.11
N GLU A 300 1.10 -12.99 -15.34
CA GLU A 300 1.69 -12.26 -16.47
C GLU A 300 1.70 -10.76 -16.20
N GLN A 301 0.61 -10.21 -15.66
CA GLN A 301 0.52 -8.81 -15.28
C GLN A 301 1.54 -8.45 -14.19
N ALA A 302 1.64 -9.26 -13.14
CA ALA A 302 2.64 -9.05 -12.09
C ALA A 302 4.08 -9.11 -12.65
N ARG A 303 4.42 -10.11 -13.47
CA ARG A 303 5.72 -10.22 -14.13
C ARG A 303 6.05 -9.02 -15.01
N TRP A 304 5.07 -8.56 -15.82
CA TRP A 304 5.26 -7.39 -16.67
C TRP A 304 5.64 -6.13 -15.87
N HIS A 305 4.98 -5.89 -14.73
CA HIS A 305 5.30 -4.75 -13.88
C HIS A 305 6.67 -4.89 -13.19
N VAL A 306 7.07 -6.11 -12.80
CA VAL A 306 8.43 -6.38 -12.28
C VAL A 306 9.49 -6.07 -13.35
N GLU A 307 9.30 -6.52 -14.58
CA GLU A 307 10.20 -6.25 -15.70
C GLU A 307 10.25 -4.75 -16.03
N ALA A 308 9.10 -4.08 -16.03
CA ALA A 308 9.02 -2.64 -16.23
C ALA A 308 9.75 -1.86 -15.13
N ALA A 309 9.63 -2.29 -13.86
CA ALA A 309 10.39 -1.72 -12.75
C ALA A 309 11.91 -1.93 -12.95
N ALA A 310 12.34 -3.12 -13.29
CA ALA A 310 13.76 -3.42 -13.56
C ALA A 310 14.33 -2.59 -14.72
N ALA A 311 13.57 -2.45 -15.81
CA ALA A 311 13.95 -1.63 -16.96
C ALA A 311 14.04 -0.14 -16.62
N ARG A 312 13.19 0.38 -15.73
CA ARG A 312 13.30 1.76 -15.23
C ARG A 312 14.53 1.93 -14.35
N LEU A 313 14.73 1.02 -13.40
CA LEU A 313 15.86 1.05 -12.48
C LEU A 313 17.21 1.04 -13.20
N SER A 314 17.34 0.26 -14.28
CA SER A 314 18.57 0.19 -15.08
C SER A 314 18.97 1.51 -15.74
N ARG A 315 18.05 2.46 -15.90
CA ARG A 315 18.28 3.77 -16.53
C ARG A 315 18.57 4.89 -15.53
N LEU A 316 18.43 4.63 -14.24
CA LEU A 316 18.66 5.66 -13.22
C LEU A 316 20.16 5.84 -12.95
N ALA A 317 20.56 7.06 -12.72
CA ALA A 317 21.96 7.43 -12.39
C ALA A 317 22.23 7.19 -10.88
N ILE A 318 22.23 5.93 -10.48
CA ILE A 318 22.54 5.44 -9.12
C ILE A 318 23.66 4.40 -9.20
N THR A 319 24.31 4.09 -8.08
CA THR A 319 25.37 3.08 -8.04
C THR A 319 24.83 1.67 -8.27
N ASP A 320 25.71 0.74 -8.65
CA ASP A 320 25.32 -0.66 -8.86
C ASP A 320 24.88 -1.31 -7.55
N GLU A 321 25.46 -0.91 -6.41
CA GLU A 321 25.07 -1.38 -5.08
C GLU A 321 23.64 -0.95 -4.74
N ALA A 322 23.32 0.32 -4.96
CA ALA A 322 21.97 0.85 -4.73
C ALA A 322 20.95 0.17 -5.66
N ARG A 323 21.35 -0.08 -6.92
CA ARG A 323 20.53 -0.80 -7.90
C ARG A 323 20.25 -2.24 -7.46
N ALA A 324 21.26 -2.96 -6.97
CA ALA A 324 21.12 -4.31 -6.47
C ALA A 324 20.20 -4.35 -5.23
N GLU A 325 20.36 -3.39 -4.32
CA GLU A 325 19.54 -3.28 -3.10
C GLU A 325 18.06 -3.01 -3.43
N LEU A 326 17.78 -2.06 -4.32
CA LEU A 326 16.42 -1.76 -4.77
C LEU A 326 15.79 -2.95 -5.53
N SER A 327 16.58 -3.68 -6.32
CA SER A 327 16.12 -4.89 -6.97
C SER A 327 15.72 -5.97 -5.97
N ALA A 328 16.51 -6.17 -4.91
CA ALA A 328 16.19 -7.12 -3.84
C ALA A 328 14.92 -6.70 -3.06
N VAL A 329 14.71 -5.39 -2.86
CA VAL A 329 13.47 -4.86 -2.26
C VAL A 329 12.27 -5.14 -3.14
N ALA A 330 12.37 -4.91 -4.45
CA ALA A 330 11.27 -5.20 -5.39
C ALA A 330 10.90 -6.69 -5.39
N SER A 331 11.90 -7.59 -5.51
CA SER A 331 11.67 -9.04 -5.45
C SER A 331 10.99 -9.44 -4.13
N TYR A 332 11.49 -8.95 -3.00
CA TYR A 332 10.87 -9.25 -1.71
C TYR A 332 9.42 -8.79 -1.61
N LEU A 333 9.08 -7.59 -2.11
CA LEU A 333 7.72 -7.06 -2.03
C LEU A 333 6.73 -7.85 -2.89
N VAL A 334 7.18 -8.36 -4.03
CA VAL A 334 6.34 -9.11 -4.97
C VAL A 334 6.30 -10.61 -4.62
N GLU A 335 7.44 -11.20 -4.23
CA GLU A 335 7.57 -12.66 -4.01
C GLU A 335 7.21 -13.11 -2.60
N ARG A 336 7.20 -12.20 -1.59
CA ARG A 336 7.02 -12.56 -0.16
C ARG A 336 5.70 -13.24 0.17
N ASN A 337 4.76 -13.24 -0.76
CA ASN A 337 3.43 -13.79 -0.61
C ASN A 337 3.27 -15.11 -1.39
N SER A 338 4.36 -15.68 -1.86
CA SER A 338 4.38 -17.02 -2.49
C SER A 338 4.85 -18.07 -1.52
#